data_0de6af21193678af18cfd79d53ef2ee5
#
_entry.id   0de6af21193678af18cfd79d53ef2ee5
#
_cell.length_a   1.000
_cell.length_b   1.000
_cell.length_c   1.000
_cell.angle_alpha   90.00
_cell.angle_beta   90.00
_cell.angle_gamma   90.00
#
_symmetry.space_group_name_H-M   'P 1'
#
loop_
_entity.id
_entity.type
_entity.pdbx_description
1 polymer ?
#
loop_
_entity_poly.entity_id
_entity_poly.type
_entity_poly.pdbx_seq_one_letter_code
_entity_poly.pdbx_strand_id
1 'polypeptide(L)'
;MDVQICDFAPADLGAAVQLLERLRTLPDSAPIEIAQFIADTNDGAIAVVALAGGTLVGVASARMAGDRAWTQMVAIDPAWRRRGIGSALARRLEERLLHLGVRKISALIGPGEVGEQALLNRGFTARTGMVLYEKFLSLQPSDVRTIDKWGGQILDGDLWNQAAGMKREKALIDGRIVAPLADPALAAQAGLRPPATVLMFGPPGTGKTTFA
;
A
#
# COMPACT_ATOMS: atom_id res chain seq x y z
N MET A 1 4.81 -2.84 27.03
CA MET A 1 3.63 -2.26 26.38
C MET A 1 2.89 -3.37 25.68
N ASP A 2 1.63 -3.51 25.97
CA ASP A 2 0.77 -4.53 25.38
C ASP A 2 0.36 -4.08 23.97
N VAL A 3 0.44 -5.00 22.98
CA VAL A 3 0.06 -4.74 21.60
C VAL A 3 -1.25 -5.45 21.33
N GLN A 4 -2.27 -4.68 21.01
CA GLN A 4 -3.59 -5.20 20.68
C GLN A 4 -3.73 -5.38 19.16
N ILE A 5 -4.21 -6.55 18.74
CA ILE A 5 -4.49 -6.83 17.33
C ILE A 5 -6.00 -6.75 17.12
N CYS A 6 -6.42 -5.86 16.23
CA CYS A 6 -7.82 -5.56 15.95
C CYS A 6 -8.13 -5.70 14.46
N ASP A 7 -9.41 -5.84 14.14
CA ASP A 7 -9.88 -5.68 12.77
C ASP A 7 -9.75 -4.22 12.37
N PHE A 8 -9.36 -3.97 11.15
CA PHE A 8 -9.28 -2.62 10.59
C PHE A 8 -10.68 -1.98 10.53
N ALA A 9 -10.77 -0.77 11.01
CA ALA A 9 -11.96 0.06 10.87
C ALA A 9 -11.66 1.29 9.98
N PRO A 10 -12.65 1.92 9.35
CA PRO A 10 -12.43 3.14 8.55
C PRO A 10 -11.72 4.27 9.31
N ALA A 11 -11.92 4.34 10.63
CA ALA A 11 -11.22 5.30 11.50
C ALA A 11 -9.69 5.08 11.57
N ASP A 12 -9.22 3.87 11.27
CA ASP A 12 -7.79 3.53 11.31
C ASP A 12 -7.05 3.97 10.03
N LEU A 13 -7.79 4.34 8.96
CA LEU A 13 -7.20 4.63 7.66
C LEU A 13 -6.13 5.72 7.73
N GLY A 14 -6.41 6.82 8.41
CA GLY A 14 -5.45 7.92 8.52
C GLY A 14 -4.15 7.49 9.20
N ALA A 15 -4.25 6.72 10.28
CA ALA A 15 -3.10 6.20 11.01
C ALA A 15 -2.33 5.15 10.19
N ALA A 16 -3.04 4.29 9.44
CA ALA A 16 -2.44 3.32 8.54
C ALA A 16 -1.66 4.00 7.41
N VAL A 17 -2.25 4.99 6.75
CA VAL A 17 -1.57 5.78 5.70
C VAL A 17 -0.32 6.47 6.24
N GLN A 18 -0.39 7.09 7.42
CA GLN A 18 0.78 7.70 8.07
C GLN A 18 1.89 6.68 8.36
N LEU A 19 1.53 5.48 8.80
CA LEU A 19 2.51 4.40 8.98
C LEU A 19 3.17 4.03 7.64
N LEU A 20 2.37 3.81 6.60
CA LEU A 20 2.84 3.43 5.27
C LEU A 20 3.74 4.51 4.65
N GLU A 21 3.39 5.79 4.80
CA GLU A 21 4.23 6.91 4.38
C GLU A 21 5.62 6.88 5.05
N ARG A 22 5.66 6.68 6.37
CA ARG A 22 6.93 6.56 7.10
C ARG A 22 7.78 5.39 6.61
N LEU A 23 7.14 4.23 6.39
CA LEU A 23 7.84 3.04 5.93
C LEU A 23 8.40 3.19 4.52
N ARG A 24 7.65 3.85 3.62
CA ARG A 24 8.04 4.09 2.24
C ARG A 24 9.30 4.95 2.11
N THR A 25 9.55 5.85 3.07
CA THR A 25 10.72 6.73 3.07
C THR A 25 12.00 6.04 3.55
N LEU A 26 11.91 4.80 4.05
CA LEU A 26 13.07 4.07 4.56
C LEU A 26 13.91 3.51 3.40
N PRO A 27 15.25 3.50 3.55
CA PRO A 27 16.11 2.74 2.66
C PRO A 27 15.69 1.26 2.69
N ASP A 28 15.74 0.58 1.57
CA ASP A 28 15.42 -0.85 1.43
C ASP A 28 13.95 -1.23 1.75
N SER A 29 13.02 -0.28 1.74
CA SER A 29 11.60 -0.60 1.82
C SER A 29 11.10 -1.20 0.50
N ALA A 30 10.31 -2.27 0.59
CA ALA A 30 9.55 -2.75 -0.56
C ALA A 30 8.62 -1.64 -1.09
N PRO A 31 8.29 -1.63 -2.39
CA PRO A 31 7.34 -0.67 -2.94
C PRO A 31 6.02 -0.75 -2.17
N ILE A 32 5.60 0.36 -1.56
CA ILE A 32 4.32 0.46 -0.86
C ILE A 32 3.41 1.39 -1.66
N GLU A 33 2.39 0.82 -2.26
CA GLU A 33 1.39 1.57 -3.02
C GLU A 33 0.24 1.98 -2.11
N ILE A 34 0.34 3.19 -1.51
CA ILE A 34 -0.65 3.71 -0.56
C ILE A 34 -2.01 3.88 -1.22
N ALA A 35 -2.05 4.38 -2.46
CA ALA A 35 -3.28 4.52 -3.23
C ALA A 35 -3.97 3.17 -3.44
N GLN A 36 -3.21 2.12 -3.72
CA GLN A 36 -3.73 0.77 -3.87
C GLN A 36 -4.30 0.25 -2.54
N PHE A 37 -3.61 0.48 -1.42
CA PHE A 37 -4.12 0.10 -0.09
C PHE A 37 -5.47 0.77 0.22
N ILE A 38 -5.62 2.07 -0.09
CA ILE A 38 -6.87 2.81 0.09
C ILE A 38 -7.97 2.21 -0.81
N ALA A 39 -7.68 1.99 -2.09
CA ALA A 39 -8.63 1.40 -3.03
C ALA A 39 -9.05 -0.01 -2.61
N ASP A 40 -8.11 -0.85 -2.21
CA ASP A 40 -8.37 -2.23 -1.77
C ASP A 40 -9.26 -2.27 -0.52
N THR A 41 -9.00 -1.40 0.47
CA THR A 41 -9.83 -1.34 1.69
C THR A 41 -11.24 -0.85 1.39
N ASN A 42 -11.42 0.07 0.45
CA ASN A 42 -12.73 0.52 -0.02
C ASN A 42 -13.47 -0.57 -0.81
N ASP A 43 -12.77 -1.36 -1.60
CA ASP A 43 -13.29 -2.48 -2.38
C ASP A 43 -13.54 -3.76 -1.54
N GLY A 44 -13.44 -3.67 -0.22
CA GLY A 44 -13.75 -4.75 0.70
C GLY A 44 -12.59 -5.72 0.96
N ALA A 45 -11.35 -5.32 0.76
CA ALA A 45 -10.20 -6.08 1.25
C ALA A 45 -10.28 -6.27 2.76
N ILE A 46 -9.87 -7.43 3.23
CA ILE A 46 -9.83 -7.74 4.66
C ILE A 46 -8.52 -7.20 5.22
N ALA A 47 -8.61 -6.32 6.20
CA ALA A 47 -7.43 -5.74 6.85
C ALA A 47 -7.51 -5.87 8.37
N VAL A 48 -6.35 -5.93 9.01
CA VAL A 48 -6.16 -5.99 10.45
C VAL A 48 -5.03 -5.07 10.87
N VAL A 49 -5.10 -4.55 12.09
CA VAL A 49 -4.14 -3.57 12.62
C VAL A 49 -3.56 -4.00 13.96
N ALA A 50 -2.35 -3.53 14.24
CA ALA A 50 -1.69 -3.65 15.53
C ALA A 50 -1.61 -2.27 16.19
N LEU A 51 -2.17 -2.16 17.39
CA LEU A 51 -2.20 -0.95 18.18
C LEU A 51 -1.34 -1.11 19.44
N ALA A 52 -0.44 -0.16 19.70
CA ALA A 52 0.37 -0.08 20.90
C ALA A 52 0.03 1.22 21.64
N GLY A 53 -0.64 1.13 22.78
CA GLY A 53 -1.09 2.30 23.51
C GLY A 53 -1.95 3.27 22.68
N GLY A 54 -2.79 2.73 21.78
CA GLY A 54 -3.63 3.51 20.86
C GLY A 54 -2.94 4.01 19.59
N THR A 55 -1.62 3.79 19.45
CA THR A 55 -0.88 4.15 18.23
C THR A 55 -0.82 2.95 17.29
N LEU A 56 -1.14 3.15 16.01
CA LEU A 56 -1.05 2.12 14.98
C LEU A 56 0.42 1.86 14.63
N VAL A 57 0.89 0.63 14.89
CA VAL A 57 2.27 0.19 14.69
C VAL A 57 2.43 -0.91 13.66
N GLY A 58 1.32 -1.42 13.14
CA GLY A 58 1.36 -2.42 12.07
C GLY A 58 0.00 -2.56 11.40
N VAL A 59 0.02 -3.00 10.14
CA VAL A 59 -1.17 -3.30 9.34
C VAL A 59 -0.89 -4.50 8.43
N ALA A 60 -1.89 -5.34 8.23
CA ALA A 60 -1.85 -6.40 7.22
C ALA A 60 -3.18 -6.44 6.47
N SER A 61 -3.13 -6.70 5.16
CA SER A 61 -4.32 -6.78 4.32
C SER A 61 -4.25 -7.94 3.33
N ALA A 62 -5.43 -8.41 2.94
CA ALA A 62 -5.59 -9.45 1.93
C ALA A 62 -6.85 -9.19 1.10
N ARG A 63 -6.81 -9.52 -0.17
CA ARG A 63 -7.93 -9.49 -1.10
C ARG A 63 -8.46 -10.89 -1.36
N MET A 64 -9.78 -11.03 -1.30
CA MET A 64 -10.45 -12.30 -1.54
C MET A 64 -10.88 -12.46 -2.99
N ALA A 65 -10.81 -13.69 -3.48
CA ALA A 65 -11.36 -14.12 -4.77
C ALA A 65 -11.96 -15.53 -4.60
N GLY A 66 -13.25 -15.58 -4.29
CA GLY A 66 -13.95 -16.82 -3.95
C GLY A 66 -13.40 -17.44 -2.67
N ASP A 67 -12.98 -18.70 -2.73
CA ASP A 67 -12.38 -19.46 -1.62
C ASP A 67 -10.88 -19.22 -1.44
N ARG A 68 -10.31 -18.26 -2.16
CA ARG A 68 -8.89 -17.89 -2.12
C ARG A 68 -8.68 -16.46 -1.68
N ALA A 69 -7.54 -16.20 -1.07
CA ALA A 69 -7.09 -14.84 -0.76
C ALA A 69 -5.63 -14.63 -1.15
N TRP A 70 -5.31 -13.40 -1.50
CA TRP A 70 -3.95 -12.93 -1.70
C TRP A 70 -3.61 -11.91 -0.63
N THR A 71 -2.53 -12.14 0.11
CA THR A 71 -1.96 -11.13 1.00
C THR A 71 -1.42 -9.99 0.12
N GLN A 72 -1.95 -8.79 0.34
CA GLN A 72 -1.55 -7.59 -0.40
C GLN A 72 -0.40 -6.89 0.30
N MET A 73 -0.47 -6.82 1.63
CA MET A 73 0.49 -6.05 2.41
C MET A 73 0.65 -6.61 3.81
N VAL A 74 1.87 -6.52 4.34
CA VAL A 74 2.19 -6.61 5.76
C VAL A 74 3.22 -5.54 6.08
N ALA A 75 2.82 -4.52 6.82
CA ALA A 75 3.65 -3.39 7.16
C ALA A 75 3.74 -3.23 8.68
N ILE A 76 4.97 -3.09 9.23
CA ILE A 76 5.22 -2.95 10.66
C ILE A 76 6.26 -1.86 10.86
N ASP A 77 5.99 -0.94 11.77
CA ASP A 77 6.93 0.09 12.19
C ASP A 77 8.26 -0.53 12.62
N PRO A 78 9.42 -0.08 12.12
CA PRO A 78 10.73 -0.66 12.42
C PRO A 78 11.03 -0.79 13.90
N ALA A 79 10.60 0.18 14.72
CA ALA A 79 10.79 0.15 16.16
C ALA A 79 10.01 -0.99 16.85
N TRP A 80 9.06 -1.58 16.15
CA TRP A 80 8.17 -2.64 16.64
C TRP A 80 8.41 -3.99 15.96
N ARG A 81 9.36 -4.08 15.04
CA ARG A 81 9.74 -5.35 14.40
C ARG A 81 10.39 -6.33 15.38
N ARG A 82 10.40 -7.60 15.03
CA ARG A 82 10.99 -8.71 15.83
C ARG A 82 10.37 -8.87 17.23
N ARG A 83 9.14 -8.41 17.42
CA ARG A 83 8.34 -8.56 18.65
C ARG A 83 7.12 -9.47 18.46
N GLY A 84 7.08 -10.29 17.42
CA GLY A 84 5.97 -11.20 17.14
C GLY A 84 4.73 -10.53 16.52
N ILE A 85 4.73 -9.21 16.28
CA ILE A 85 3.57 -8.47 15.76
C ILE A 85 3.17 -8.97 14.36
N GLY A 86 4.13 -9.23 13.48
CA GLY A 86 3.84 -9.77 12.15
C GLY A 86 3.11 -11.10 12.19
N SER A 87 3.56 -12.01 13.06
CA SER A 87 2.89 -13.30 13.26
C SER A 87 1.50 -13.14 13.87
N ALA A 88 1.31 -12.17 14.77
CA ALA A 88 0.01 -11.91 15.38
C ALA A 88 -0.98 -11.29 14.37
N LEU A 89 -0.53 -10.35 13.53
CA LEU A 89 -1.32 -9.80 12.42
C LEU A 89 -1.70 -10.89 11.41
N ALA A 90 -0.73 -11.70 10.98
CA ALA A 90 -0.98 -12.79 10.04
C ALA A 90 -2.01 -13.79 10.62
N ARG A 91 -1.87 -14.19 11.88
CA ARG A 91 -2.84 -15.06 12.56
C ARG A 91 -4.24 -14.46 12.55
N ARG A 92 -4.38 -13.19 12.95
CA ARG A 92 -5.69 -12.53 12.96
C ARG A 92 -6.30 -12.44 11.58
N LEU A 93 -5.49 -12.13 10.56
CA LEU A 93 -5.92 -12.08 9.17
C LEU A 93 -6.39 -13.45 8.68
N GLU A 94 -5.65 -14.53 8.98
CA GLU A 94 -6.01 -15.91 8.66
C GLU A 94 -7.33 -16.31 9.32
N GLU A 95 -7.53 -16.01 10.61
CA GLU A 95 -8.77 -16.25 11.33
C GLU A 95 -9.97 -15.58 10.64
N ARG A 96 -9.82 -14.31 10.27
CA ARG A 96 -10.85 -13.57 9.54
C ARG A 96 -11.16 -14.19 8.19
N LEU A 97 -10.14 -14.50 7.41
CA LEU A 97 -10.29 -15.11 6.09
C LEU A 97 -10.95 -16.50 6.18
N LEU A 98 -10.57 -17.29 7.19
CA LEU A 98 -11.18 -18.61 7.41
C LEU A 98 -12.68 -18.50 7.74
N HIS A 99 -13.08 -17.54 8.57
CA HIS A 99 -14.49 -17.28 8.88
C HIS A 99 -15.31 -16.87 7.65
N LEU A 100 -14.66 -16.24 6.66
CA LEU A 100 -15.24 -15.84 5.38
C LEU A 100 -15.21 -16.97 4.33
N GLY A 101 -14.79 -18.18 4.71
CA GLY A 101 -14.78 -19.36 3.84
C GLY A 101 -13.53 -19.51 2.98
N VAL A 102 -12.49 -18.71 3.20
CA VAL A 102 -11.23 -18.84 2.47
C VAL A 102 -10.55 -20.15 2.85
N ARG A 103 -10.13 -20.91 1.85
CA ARG A 103 -9.44 -22.19 2.00
C ARG A 103 -7.97 -22.14 1.60
N LYS A 104 -7.57 -21.11 0.86
CA LYS A 104 -6.20 -20.95 0.41
C LYS A 104 -5.77 -19.49 0.50
N ILE A 105 -4.66 -19.24 1.18
CA ILE A 105 -4.01 -17.93 1.23
C ILE A 105 -2.70 -18.01 0.43
N SER A 106 -2.45 -17.01 -0.40
CA SER A 106 -1.22 -16.86 -1.16
C SER A 106 -0.57 -15.51 -0.81
N ALA A 107 0.75 -15.47 -0.82
CA ALA A 107 1.54 -14.26 -0.68
C ALA A 107 2.61 -14.24 -1.76
N LEU A 108 2.95 -13.08 -2.26
CA LEU A 108 4.09 -12.87 -3.15
C LEU A 108 5.15 -12.12 -2.37
N ILE A 109 6.35 -12.70 -2.31
CA ILE A 109 7.49 -12.12 -1.60
C ILE A 109 8.76 -12.49 -2.36
N GLY A 110 9.71 -11.56 -2.44
CA GLY A 110 11.01 -11.83 -3.03
C GLY A 110 11.84 -12.80 -2.18
N PRO A 111 12.70 -13.60 -2.81
CA PRO A 111 13.61 -14.48 -2.07
C PRO A 111 14.49 -13.70 -1.10
N GLY A 112 14.54 -14.12 0.17
CA GLY A 112 15.34 -13.46 1.20
C GLY A 112 14.77 -12.15 1.75
N GLU A 113 13.58 -11.74 1.31
CA GLU A 113 12.92 -10.55 1.85
C GLU A 113 12.46 -10.74 3.30
N VAL A 114 12.35 -9.60 3.98
CA VAL A 114 11.84 -9.55 5.35
C VAL A 114 10.39 -10.07 5.38
N GLY A 115 10.17 -11.16 6.11
CA GLY A 115 8.84 -11.79 6.22
C GLY A 115 8.77 -13.20 5.64
N GLU A 116 9.68 -13.60 4.74
CA GLU A 116 9.71 -14.96 4.19
C GLU A 116 9.71 -16.02 5.30
N GLN A 117 10.62 -15.89 6.28
CA GLN A 117 10.68 -16.82 7.41
C GLN A 117 9.41 -16.82 8.26
N ALA A 118 8.74 -15.67 8.38
CA ALA A 118 7.47 -15.58 9.12
C ALA A 118 6.36 -16.35 8.40
N LEU A 119 6.31 -16.32 7.08
CA LEU A 119 5.35 -17.10 6.28
C LEU A 119 5.62 -18.60 6.42
N LEU A 120 6.90 -19.02 6.31
CA LEU A 120 7.28 -20.42 6.47
C LEU A 120 6.91 -20.95 7.87
N ASN A 121 7.20 -20.18 8.91
CA ASN A 121 6.82 -20.51 10.30
C ASN A 121 5.32 -20.59 10.52
N ARG A 122 4.53 -19.98 9.64
CA ARG A 122 3.05 -20.03 9.62
C ARG A 122 2.49 -21.18 8.76
N GLY A 123 3.35 -22.03 8.21
CA GLY A 123 2.95 -23.19 7.40
C GLY A 123 2.73 -22.87 5.92
N PHE A 124 3.14 -21.69 5.45
CA PHE A 124 3.19 -21.43 4.01
C PHE A 124 4.29 -22.28 3.39
N THR A 125 4.02 -22.78 2.20
CA THR A 125 4.98 -23.54 1.40
C THR A 125 5.47 -22.70 0.25
N ALA A 126 6.78 -22.45 0.17
CA ALA A 126 7.39 -21.74 -0.95
C ALA A 126 7.24 -22.56 -2.25
N ARG A 127 6.80 -21.91 -3.32
CA ARG A 127 6.78 -22.48 -4.66
C ARG A 127 7.90 -21.84 -5.47
N THR A 128 8.92 -22.60 -5.76
CA THR A 128 10.02 -22.20 -6.62
C THR A 128 9.69 -22.44 -8.09
N GLY A 129 10.32 -21.68 -9.01
CA GLY A 129 10.15 -21.85 -10.44
C GLY A 129 8.96 -21.10 -11.06
N MET A 130 8.29 -20.23 -10.30
CA MET A 130 7.29 -19.30 -10.86
C MET A 130 7.96 -17.98 -11.22
N VAL A 131 7.53 -17.40 -12.34
CA VAL A 131 7.95 -16.08 -12.80
C VAL A 131 6.73 -15.19 -12.83
N LEU A 132 6.83 -13.99 -12.23
CA LEU A 132 5.80 -12.96 -12.32
C LEU A 132 5.95 -12.25 -13.67
N TYR A 133 4.86 -12.18 -14.44
CA TYR A 133 4.77 -11.37 -15.64
C TYR A 133 3.75 -10.26 -15.41
N GLU A 134 4.19 -9.03 -15.61
CA GLU A 134 3.34 -7.84 -15.46
C GLU A 134 3.28 -7.09 -16.78
N LYS A 135 2.14 -6.52 -17.09
CA LYS A 135 1.95 -5.67 -18.26
C LYS A 135 1.01 -4.52 -17.89
N PHE A 136 1.47 -3.31 -18.09
CA PHE A 136 0.60 -2.14 -18.03
C PHE A 136 -0.26 -2.09 -19.30
N LEU A 137 -1.55 -1.96 -19.13
CA LEU A 137 -2.48 -1.78 -20.24
C LEU A 137 -2.61 -0.30 -20.56
N SER A 138 -2.66 0.04 -21.84
CA SER A 138 -2.97 1.39 -22.29
C SER A 138 -4.42 1.75 -21.96
N LEU A 139 -4.69 3.03 -21.74
CA LEU A 139 -6.03 3.54 -21.54
C LEU A 139 -6.94 3.22 -22.74
N GLN A 140 -8.24 3.08 -22.44
CA GLN A 140 -9.22 2.85 -23.50
C GLN A 140 -9.34 4.11 -24.41
N PRO A 141 -9.65 3.95 -25.70
CA PRO A 141 -9.82 5.11 -26.59
C PRO A 141 -10.90 6.12 -26.15
N SER A 142 -11.87 5.67 -25.34
CA SER A 142 -12.88 6.54 -24.72
C SER A 142 -12.28 7.47 -23.68
N ASP A 143 -11.35 6.96 -22.89
CA ASP A 143 -10.68 7.71 -21.81
C ASP A 143 -9.71 8.73 -22.42
N VAL A 144 -8.97 8.34 -23.44
CA VAL A 144 -8.10 9.23 -24.24
C VAL A 144 -8.91 10.40 -24.78
N ARG A 145 -10.05 10.15 -25.43
CA ARG A 145 -10.90 11.22 -25.97
C ARG A 145 -11.48 12.16 -24.91
N THR A 146 -11.75 11.63 -23.73
CA THR A 146 -12.21 12.43 -22.60
C THR A 146 -11.11 13.37 -22.10
N ILE A 147 -9.90 12.87 -21.98
CA ILE A 147 -8.72 13.65 -21.57
C ILE A 147 -8.39 14.72 -22.61
N ASP A 148 -8.35 14.37 -23.89
CA ASP A 148 -8.10 15.30 -25.01
C ASP A 148 -9.11 16.46 -25.06
N LYS A 149 -10.38 16.18 -24.77
CA LYS A 149 -11.44 17.21 -24.73
C LYS A 149 -11.14 18.33 -23.72
N TRP A 150 -10.41 18.01 -22.66
CA TRP A 150 -10.02 18.95 -21.61
C TRP A 150 -8.57 19.47 -21.77
N GLY A 151 -7.93 19.19 -22.91
CA GLY A 151 -6.55 19.59 -23.18
C GLY A 151 -5.51 18.82 -22.38
N GLY A 152 -5.91 17.68 -21.80
CA GLY A 152 -5.00 16.81 -21.07
C GLY A 152 -4.16 15.94 -21.99
N GLN A 153 -3.00 15.50 -21.52
CA GLN A 153 -2.12 14.55 -22.20
C GLN A 153 -1.93 13.32 -21.34
N ILE A 154 -1.90 12.16 -21.99
CA ILE A 154 -1.49 10.93 -21.34
C ILE A 154 0.03 10.90 -21.34
N LEU A 155 0.60 10.87 -20.15
CA LEU A 155 2.04 10.73 -19.98
C LEU A 155 2.44 9.26 -20.06
N ASP A 156 3.71 9.01 -20.45
CA ASP A 156 4.29 7.68 -20.38
C ASP A 156 4.26 7.17 -18.93
N GLY A 157 3.72 5.96 -18.70
CA GLY A 157 3.57 5.38 -17.38
C GLY A 157 4.89 5.16 -16.62
N ASP A 158 6.03 5.22 -17.31
CA ASP A 158 7.34 5.06 -16.70
C ASP A 158 8.01 6.38 -16.27
N LEU A 159 7.43 7.55 -16.58
CA LEU A 159 8.00 8.86 -16.20
C LEU A 159 8.22 8.98 -14.69
N TRP A 160 7.34 8.41 -13.89
CA TRP A 160 7.48 8.38 -12.43
C TRP A 160 8.77 7.67 -11.98
N ASN A 161 9.12 6.57 -12.64
CA ASN A 161 10.34 5.81 -12.35
C ASN A 161 11.60 6.48 -12.92
N GLN A 162 11.47 7.18 -14.05
CA GLN A 162 12.58 7.90 -14.68
C GLN A 162 13.06 9.08 -13.83
N ALA A 163 12.20 9.68 -13.00
CA ALA A 163 12.60 10.69 -12.02
C ALA A 163 13.43 10.04 -10.91
N ALA A 164 14.75 9.93 -11.13
CA ALA A 164 15.65 9.25 -10.20
C ALA A 164 15.91 10.08 -8.93
N GLY A 165 16.16 9.40 -7.81
CA GLY A 165 16.72 10.00 -6.60
C GLY A 165 15.78 10.76 -5.67
N MET A 166 14.49 10.99 -6.04
CA MET A 166 13.53 11.82 -5.30
C MET A 166 12.56 10.98 -4.46
N LYS A 167 13.05 10.01 -3.70
CA LYS A 167 12.20 9.08 -2.91
C LYS A 167 11.30 9.81 -1.92
N ARG A 168 11.83 10.85 -1.24
CA ARG A 168 11.09 11.62 -0.25
C ARG A 168 9.98 12.45 -0.89
N GLU A 169 10.29 13.13 -1.99
CA GLU A 169 9.34 13.96 -2.75
C GLU A 169 8.23 13.09 -3.35
N LYS A 170 8.59 11.96 -3.94
CA LYS A 170 7.63 10.96 -4.43
C LYS A 170 6.68 10.51 -3.32
N ALA A 171 7.20 10.12 -2.16
CA ALA A 171 6.39 9.70 -1.03
C ALA A 171 5.43 10.79 -0.56
N LEU A 172 5.88 12.07 -0.55
CA LEU A 172 5.01 13.19 -0.19
C LEU A 172 3.87 13.40 -1.19
N ILE A 173 4.15 13.30 -2.50
CA ILE A 173 3.13 13.43 -3.54
C ILE A 173 2.11 12.30 -3.44
N ASP A 174 2.58 11.06 -3.34
CA ASP A 174 1.71 9.91 -3.24
C ASP A 174 0.81 9.97 -2.00
N GLY A 175 1.37 10.29 -0.84
CA GLY A 175 0.60 10.31 0.40
C GLY A 175 -0.34 11.52 0.52
N ARG A 176 0.06 12.68 0.02
CA ARG A 176 -0.71 13.92 0.20
C ARG A 176 -1.59 14.32 -0.97
N ILE A 177 -1.30 13.81 -2.14
CA ILE A 177 -2.02 14.15 -3.37
C ILE A 177 -2.70 12.92 -3.94
N VAL A 178 -1.93 11.91 -4.33
CA VAL A 178 -2.45 10.73 -5.04
C VAL A 178 -3.41 9.94 -4.16
N ALA A 179 -3.02 9.62 -2.94
CA ALA A 179 -3.84 8.82 -2.03
C ALA A 179 -5.20 9.48 -1.71
N PRO A 180 -5.28 10.79 -1.34
CA PRO A 180 -6.58 11.44 -1.13
C PRO A 180 -7.42 11.61 -2.39
N LEU A 181 -6.82 11.65 -3.57
CA LEU A 181 -7.54 11.74 -4.84
C LEU A 181 -8.05 10.37 -5.30
N ALA A 182 -7.39 9.29 -4.93
CA ALA A 182 -7.82 7.92 -5.26
C ALA A 182 -9.20 7.59 -4.66
N ASP A 183 -9.45 8.04 -3.42
CA ASP A 183 -10.76 7.96 -2.78
C ASP A 183 -11.03 9.22 -1.93
N PRO A 184 -11.65 10.26 -2.50
CA PRO A 184 -11.92 11.51 -1.79
C PRO A 184 -12.87 11.36 -0.60
N ALA A 185 -13.82 10.42 -0.67
CA ALA A 185 -14.81 10.23 0.39
C ALA A 185 -14.18 9.59 1.63
N LEU A 186 -13.42 8.53 1.43
CA LEU A 186 -12.70 7.82 2.49
C LEU A 186 -11.58 8.68 3.06
N ALA A 187 -10.84 9.39 2.20
CA ALA A 187 -9.80 10.33 2.62
C ALA A 187 -10.35 11.45 3.51
N ALA A 188 -11.53 12.00 3.18
CA ALA A 188 -12.18 13.03 4.00
C ALA A 188 -12.59 12.50 5.38
N GLN A 189 -13.09 11.25 5.47
CA GLN A 189 -13.40 10.60 6.75
C GLN A 189 -12.14 10.40 7.60
N ALA A 190 -11.02 10.10 6.97
CA ALA A 190 -9.72 9.95 7.63
C ALA A 190 -9.00 11.29 7.93
N GLY A 191 -9.63 12.43 7.62
CA GLY A 191 -9.04 13.76 7.78
C GLY A 191 -7.93 14.09 6.77
N LEU A 192 -7.77 13.27 5.73
CA LEU A 192 -6.81 13.48 4.65
C LEU A 192 -7.45 14.38 3.58
N ARG A 193 -6.85 15.52 3.31
CA ARG A 193 -7.30 16.43 2.25
C ARG A 193 -6.16 16.73 1.31
N PRO A 194 -6.34 16.58 -0.01
CA PRO A 194 -5.32 17.01 -0.97
C PRO A 194 -5.14 18.53 -0.85
N PRO A 195 -3.91 19.05 -0.94
CA PRO A 195 -3.69 20.47 -0.94
C PRO A 195 -4.30 21.10 -2.21
N ALA A 196 -4.92 22.27 -2.06
CA ALA A 196 -5.47 23.03 -3.20
C ALA A 196 -4.37 23.57 -4.12
N THR A 197 -3.16 23.73 -3.61
CA THR A 197 -2.02 24.28 -4.34
C THR A 197 -0.75 23.59 -3.88
N VAL A 198 0.09 23.23 -4.84
CA VAL A 198 1.42 22.64 -4.59
C VAL A 198 2.48 23.54 -5.23
N LEU A 199 3.46 23.97 -4.45
CA LEU A 199 4.60 24.73 -4.93
C LEU A 199 5.84 23.84 -4.94
N MET A 200 6.44 23.66 -6.12
CA MET A 200 7.71 22.97 -6.29
C MET A 200 8.82 23.99 -6.51
N PHE A 201 9.84 23.94 -5.67
CA PHE A 201 11.01 24.82 -5.77
C PHE A 201 12.32 24.02 -5.71
N GLY A 202 13.37 24.54 -6.29
CA GLY A 202 14.70 23.92 -6.34
C GLY A 202 15.51 24.41 -7.53
N PRO A 203 16.80 24.05 -7.64
CA PRO A 203 17.66 24.44 -8.75
C PRO A 203 17.11 24.05 -10.12
N PRO A 204 17.52 24.72 -11.20
CA PRO A 204 17.21 24.29 -12.57
C PRO A 204 17.67 22.84 -12.82
N GLY A 205 16.92 22.09 -13.64
CA GLY A 205 17.29 20.72 -14.01
C GLY A 205 16.98 19.64 -12.96
N THR A 206 16.38 19.98 -11.82
CA THR A 206 16.05 19.00 -10.76
C THR A 206 14.75 18.22 -10.99
N GLY A 207 14.19 18.24 -12.19
CA GLY A 207 13.02 17.44 -12.54
C GLY A 207 11.67 17.99 -12.04
N LYS A 208 11.57 19.26 -11.64
CA LYS A 208 10.31 19.86 -11.18
C LYS A 208 9.16 19.71 -12.18
N THR A 209 9.43 20.00 -13.46
CA THR A 209 8.44 19.87 -14.54
C THR A 209 8.07 18.41 -14.84
N THR A 210 8.99 17.47 -14.60
CA THR A 210 8.72 16.05 -14.77
C THR A 210 7.80 15.52 -13.67
N PHE A 211 7.77 16.21 -12.52
CA PHE A 211 6.90 15.89 -11.38
C PHE A 211 5.53 16.53 -11.46
N ALA A 212 5.37 17.64 -12.17
CA ALA A 212 4.11 18.36 -12.34
C ALA A 212 3.22 17.70 -13.40
#